data_111eee958dade1b2fdb068fbd20f448e
#
_entry.id   111eee958dade1b2fdb068fbd20f448e
#
_cell.length_a   1.000
_cell.length_b   1.000
_cell.length_c   1.000
_cell.angle_alpha   90.00
_cell.angle_beta   90.00
_cell.angle_gamma   90.00
#
_symmetry.space_group_name_H-M   'P 1'
#
loop_
_entity.id
_entity.type
_entity.pdbx_description
1 polymer ?
#
loop_
_entity_poly.entity_id
_entity_poly.type
_entity_poly.pdbx_seq_one_letter_code
_entity_poly.pdbx_strand_id
1 'polypeptide(L)'
;MRDLISKVLTKDFLSLEDQTGNAREIEFVSYYRLTNFGQLLKAVEMIEQEQWELKLAKSEQNLAQGSIRVRREQSRDGQNVRFYETLKTVVPGSAGRDELTREIDESYFNAFKSTMSRGMLKLRCVIPIEGTEGTWPEDKHSQHKGALCWEIDVFYADNSKDLFPWVKVDLEVPDESWLQKLPEFPLSHERAITA
;
A
#
# COMPACT_ATOMS: atom_id res chain seq x y z
N MET A 1 -6.98 17.00 -21.17
CA MET A 1 -6.92 15.98 -20.10
C MET A 1 -6.38 14.63 -20.61
N ARG A 2 -6.93 14.02 -21.68
CA ARG A 2 -6.38 12.76 -22.27
C ARG A 2 -4.91 12.90 -22.72
N ASP A 3 -4.50 14.04 -23.26
CA ASP A 3 -3.11 14.28 -23.70
C ASP A 3 -2.09 14.38 -22.54
N LEU A 4 -2.52 14.83 -21.37
CA LEU A 4 -1.65 14.92 -20.20
C LEU A 4 -1.37 13.52 -19.63
N ILE A 5 -2.40 12.68 -19.55
CA ILE A 5 -2.29 11.28 -19.08
C ILE A 5 -1.42 10.46 -20.05
N SER A 6 -1.60 10.66 -21.37
CA SER A 6 -0.79 10.00 -22.39
C SER A 6 0.69 10.40 -22.33
N LYS A 7 1.02 11.64 -22.04
CA LYS A 7 2.41 12.12 -21.93
C LYS A 7 3.11 11.66 -20.66
N VAL A 8 2.38 11.52 -19.55
CA VAL A 8 2.92 11.03 -18.27
C VAL A 8 3.21 9.53 -18.36
N LEU A 9 2.37 8.75 -19.05
CA LEU A 9 2.51 7.30 -19.12
C LEU A 9 3.59 6.80 -20.09
N THR A 10 4.04 7.60 -21.05
CA THR A 10 4.81 7.05 -22.17
C THR A 10 6.31 7.35 -22.18
N LYS A 11 6.80 8.28 -21.39
CA LYS A 11 8.22 8.65 -21.50
C LYS A 11 9.05 8.46 -20.24
N ASP A 12 8.48 8.74 -19.08
CA ASP A 12 9.25 8.71 -17.83
C ASP A 12 9.14 7.37 -17.08
N PHE A 13 8.04 6.62 -17.26
CA PHE A 13 7.90 5.29 -16.66
C PHE A 13 8.71 4.20 -17.36
N LEU A 14 8.88 4.27 -18.68
CA LEU A 14 9.67 3.28 -19.42
C LEU A 14 11.18 3.44 -19.18
N SER A 15 11.64 4.61 -18.72
CA SER A 15 13.05 4.83 -18.39
C SER A 15 13.43 4.42 -16.96
N LEU A 16 12.46 4.05 -16.13
CA LEU A 16 12.65 3.61 -14.73
C LEU A 16 12.79 2.09 -14.60
N GLU A 17 12.54 1.33 -15.67
CA GLU A 17 12.70 -0.13 -15.69
C GLU A 17 14.11 -0.62 -15.32
N ASP A 18 15.11 0.24 -15.41
CA ASP A 18 16.52 -0.11 -15.11
C ASP A 18 16.94 0.17 -13.66
N GLN A 19 16.11 0.80 -12.81
CA GLN A 19 16.56 1.26 -11.49
C GLN A 19 15.92 0.55 -10.29
N THR A 20 14.79 -0.10 -10.46
CA THR A 20 14.16 -0.87 -9.38
C THR A 20 13.80 -2.23 -9.89
N GLY A 21 14.52 -3.27 -9.46
CA GLY A 21 14.17 -4.64 -9.79
C GLY A 21 12.69 -4.89 -9.48
N ASN A 22 11.93 -5.38 -10.45
CA ASN A 22 10.55 -5.78 -10.29
C ASN A 22 10.47 -6.88 -9.21
N ALA A 23 10.33 -6.48 -7.94
CA ALA A 23 10.05 -7.42 -6.88
C ALA A 23 8.59 -7.85 -7.05
N ARG A 24 8.37 -9.08 -7.51
CA ARG A 24 7.05 -9.71 -7.41
C ARG A 24 6.75 -9.90 -5.94
N GLU A 25 5.76 -9.19 -5.48
CA GLU A 25 5.27 -9.30 -4.12
C GLU A 25 3.97 -10.11 -4.11
N ILE A 26 3.86 -11.02 -3.16
CA ILE A 26 2.61 -11.72 -2.89
C ILE A 26 1.99 -11.06 -1.67
N GLU A 27 0.85 -10.40 -1.89
CA GLU A 27 0.11 -9.68 -0.86
C GLU A 27 -1.04 -10.56 -0.34
N PHE A 28 -1.07 -10.82 0.98
CA PHE A 28 -2.21 -11.39 1.67
C PHE A 28 -3.04 -10.28 2.27
N VAL A 29 -4.29 -10.20 1.87
CA VAL A 29 -5.23 -9.20 2.33
C VAL A 29 -6.30 -9.87 3.17
N SER A 30 -6.50 -9.36 4.38
CA SER A 30 -7.57 -9.81 5.28
C SER A 30 -8.28 -8.61 5.91
N TYR A 31 -9.52 -8.83 6.33
CA TYR A 31 -10.30 -7.81 7.02
C TYR A 31 -10.74 -8.34 8.38
N TYR A 32 -10.46 -7.57 9.43
CA TYR A 32 -10.76 -7.93 10.80
C TYR A 32 -11.54 -6.81 11.49
N ARG A 33 -12.38 -7.19 12.44
CA ARG A 33 -12.95 -6.25 13.39
C ARG A 33 -12.16 -6.32 14.67
N LEU A 34 -11.41 -5.27 14.98
CA LEU A 34 -10.65 -5.23 16.23
C LEU A 34 -11.58 -5.07 17.41
N THR A 35 -11.36 -5.88 18.45
CA THR A 35 -12.09 -5.77 19.71
C THR A 35 -11.49 -4.71 20.63
N ASN A 36 -10.22 -4.34 20.40
CA ASN A 36 -9.50 -3.33 21.17
C ASN A 36 -8.48 -2.59 20.30
N PHE A 37 -8.77 -1.35 19.92
CA PHE A 37 -7.88 -0.47 19.17
C PHE A 37 -6.60 -0.10 19.96
N GLY A 38 -6.62 -0.14 21.29
CA GLY A 38 -5.43 0.12 22.11
C GLY A 38 -4.27 -0.83 21.81
N GLN A 39 -4.53 -1.98 21.22
CA GLN A 39 -3.47 -2.90 20.79
C GLN A 39 -2.63 -2.38 19.62
N LEU A 40 -3.15 -1.43 18.83
CA LEU A 40 -2.39 -0.77 17.76
C LEU A 40 -1.20 0.06 18.30
N LEU A 41 -1.21 0.39 19.59
CA LEU A 41 -0.05 1.03 20.23
C LEU A 41 1.21 0.14 20.26
N LYS A 42 1.08 -1.15 19.97
CA LYS A 42 2.22 -2.07 19.75
C LYS A 42 2.92 -1.84 18.41
N ALA A 43 2.28 -1.11 17.50
CA ALA A 43 2.91 -0.77 16.24
C ALA A 43 4.17 0.07 16.47
N VAL A 44 5.23 -0.31 15.79
CA VAL A 44 6.52 0.41 15.85
C VAL A 44 6.52 1.64 14.97
N GLU A 45 5.62 1.66 13.99
CA GLU A 45 5.43 2.78 13.08
C GLU A 45 3.94 3.05 12.88
N MET A 46 3.57 4.32 12.87
CA MET A 46 2.22 4.79 12.56
C MET A 46 2.30 5.93 11.58
N ILE A 47 1.65 5.75 10.44
CA ILE A 47 1.68 6.69 9.31
C ILE A 47 0.26 7.07 8.96
N GLU A 48 -0.05 8.37 9.01
CA GLU A 48 -1.28 8.88 8.43
C GLU A 48 -1.12 8.97 6.92
N GLN A 49 -2.04 8.37 6.18
CA GLN A 49 -2.01 8.31 4.72
C GLN A 49 -3.28 8.91 4.14
N GLU A 50 -3.11 9.92 3.28
CA GLU A 50 -4.14 10.41 2.38
C GLU A 50 -3.87 9.83 0.99
N GLN A 51 -4.83 9.10 0.43
CA GLN A 51 -4.66 8.36 -0.81
C GLN A 51 -5.75 8.69 -1.83
N TRP A 52 -5.35 8.86 -3.09
CA TRP A 52 -6.23 9.06 -4.23
C TRP A 52 -5.85 8.08 -5.33
N GLU A 53 -6.82 7.39 -5.89
CA GLU A 53 -6.58 6.30 -6.85
C GLU A 53 -7.44 6.45 -8.10
N LEU A 54 -6.82 6.29 -9.26
CA LEU A 54 -7.44 6.17 -10.56
C LEU A 54 -7.30 4.72 -11.04
N LYS A 55 -8.42 4.03 -11.19
CA LYS A 55 -8.42 2.70 -11.81
C LYS A 55 -8.34 2.82 -13.32
N LEU A 56 -7.40 2.11 -13.92
CA LEU A 56 -7.24 2.04 -15.36
C LEU A 56 -8.21 1.00 -15.91
N ALA A 57 -9.10 1.43 -16.81
CA ALA A 57 -10.03 0.53 -17.44
C ALA A 57 -9.28 -0.43 -18.37
N LYS A 58 -9.79 -1.68 -18.47
CA LYS A 58 -9.34 -2.65 -19.46
C LYS A 58 -9.62 -2.06 -20.86
N SER A 59 -8.58 -1.80 -21.65
CA SER A 59 -8.77 -1.41 -23.03
C SER A 59 -9.00 -2.65 -23.89
N GLU A 60 -9.74 -2.53 -25.00
CA GLU A 60 -9.91 -3.60 -25.98
C GLU A 60 -8.58 -4.08 -26.61
N GLN A 61 -7.50 -3.33 -26.39
CA GLN A 61 -6.17 -3.57 -26.97
C GLN A 61 -5.19 -4.27 -26.02
N ASN A 62 -5.65 -5.06 -25.05
CA ASN A 62 -4.81 -5.85 -24.13
C ASN A 62 -3.89 -5.08 -23.19
N LEU A 63 -4.15 -3.82 -22.92
CA LEU A 63 -3.44 -3.13 -21.85
C LEU A 63 -3.84 -3.72 -20.50
N ALA A 64 -2.83 -4.00 -19.68
CA ALA A 64 -3.00 -4.60 -18.37
C ALA A 64 -3.99 -3.77 -17.52
N GLN A 65 -4.86 -4.47 -16.79
CA GLN A 65 -5.63 -3.81 -15.72
C GLN A 65 -4.67 -3.27 -14.69
N GLY A 66 -4.92 -2.05 -14.21
CA GLY A 66 -4.04 -1.44 -13.24
C GLY A 66 -4.69 -0.27 -12.53
N SER A 67 -3.91 0.38 -11.71
CA SER A 67 -4.29 1.65 -11.11
C SER A 67 -3.08 2.56 -10.94
N ILE A 68 -3.34 3.87 -10.98
CA ILE A 68 -2.39 4.90 -10.56
C ILE A 68 -2.89 5.44 -9.24
N ARG A 69 -2.04 5.46 -8.25
CA ARG A 69 -2.33 5.95 -6.92
C ARG A 69 -1.34 7.03 -6.54
N VAL A 70 -1.82 8.15 -6.04
CA VAL A 70 -0.97 9.10 -5.33
C VAL A 70 -1.28 9.06 -3.85
N ARG A 71 -0.24 9.23 -3.03
CA ARG A 71 -0.32 9.10 -1.58
C ARG A 71 0.51 10.17 -0.91
N ARG A 72 -0.10 10.86 0.05
CA ARG A 72 0.59 11.67 1.04
C ARG A 72 0.74 10.86 2.30
N GLU A 73 1.94 10.78 2.81
CA GLU A 73 2.26 10.13 4.09
C GLU A 73 2.76 11.16 5.08
N GLN A 74 2.31 11.01 6.31
CA GLN A 74 2.79 11.83 7.41
C GLN A 74 3.03 10.95 8.63
N SER A 75 4.25 10.99 9.17
CA SER A 75 4.56 10.33 10.43
C SER A 75 3.69 10.90 11.57
N ARG A 76 3.44 10.08 12.59
CA ARG A 76 2.56 10.47 13.71
C ARG A 76 3.02 11.74 14.44
N ASP A 77 4.33 12.01 14.47
CA ASP A 77 4.88 13.25 15.04
C ASP A 77 4.64 14.49 14.17
N GLY A 78 4.08 14.29 12.97
CA GLY A 78 3.75 15.35 12.02
C GLY A 78 4.95 15.96 11.29
N GLN A 79 6.16 15.49 11.55
CA GLN A 79 7.38 16.13 11.06
C GLN A 79 7.78 15.72 9.66
N ASN A 80 7.53 14.46 9.28
CA ASN A 80 7.92 13.92 7.98
C ASN A 80 6.71 13.78 7.08
N VAL A 81 6.59 14.66 6.10
CA VAL A 81 5.57 14.56 5.05
C VAL A 81 6.26 14.16 3.76
N ARG A 82 5.78 13.09 3.15
CA ARG A 82 6.26 12.59 1.84
C ARG A 82 5.10 12.34 0.91
N PHE A 83 5.36 12.40 -0.37
CA PHE A 83 4.39 12.18 -1.41
C PHE A 83 4.89 11.12 -2.37
N TYR A 84 4.03 10.18 -2.73
CA TYR A 84 4.36 9.06 -3.60
C TYR A 84 3.34 8.90 -4.70
N GLU A 85 3.80 8.46 -5.85
CA GLU A 85 2.97 7.88 -6.89
C GLU A 85 3.30 6.40 -7.03
N THR A 86 2.26 5.58 -7.15
CA THR A 86 2.39 4.14 -7.34
C THR A 86 1.58 3.74 -8.56
N LEU A 87 2.23 3.07 -9.52
CA LEU A 87 1.59 2.38 -10.62
C LEU A 87 1.50 0.90 -10.27
N LYS A 88 0.28 0.35 -10.26
CA LYS A 88 0.04 -1.09 -10.11
C LYS A 88 -0.46 -1.64 -11.43
N THR A 89 0.16 -2.72 -11.92
CA THR A 89 -0.27 -3.41 -13.14
C THR A 89 -0.52 -4.88 -12.86
N VAL A 90 -1.59 -5.42 -13.43
CA VAL A 90 -1.90 -6.85 -13.32
C VAL A 90 -1.14 -7.59 -14.40
N VAL A 91 -0.32 -8.56 -14.00
CA VAL A 91 0.40 -9.43 -14.94
C VAL A 91 -0.53 -10.57 -15.37
N PRO A 92 -0.86 -10.71 -16.67
CA PRO A 92 -1.70 -11.79 -17.14
C PRO A 92 -1.13 -13.17 -16.79
N GLY A 93 -1.94 -14.02 -16.16
CA GLY A 93 -1.55 -15.39 -15.80
C GLY A 93 -0.71 -15.50 -14.52
N SER A 94 -0.54 -14.41 -13.77
CA SER A 94 0.13 -14.39 -12.47
C SER A 94 -0.85 -13.97 -11.37
N ALA A 95 -0.66 -14.49 -10.16
CA ALA A 95 -1.34 -14.00 -8.96
C ALA A 95 -0.73 -12.70 -8.44
N GLY A 96 0.47 -12.33 -8.92
CA GLY A 96 1.19 -11.12 -8.51
C GLY A 96 0.82 -9.91 -9.35
N ARG A 97 1.19 -8.73 -8.82
CA ARG A 97 1.09 -7.43 -9.49
C ARG A 97 2.48 -6.84 -9.57
N ASP A 98 2.77 -6.18 -10.68
CA ASP A 98 3.95 -5.33 -10.74
C ASP A 98 3.58 -3.99 -10.10
N GLU A 99 4.41 -3.53 -9.20
CA GLU A 99 4.25 -2.26 -8.51
C GLU A 99 5.50 -1.40 -8.70
N LEU A 100 5.30 -0.20 -9.21
CA LEU A 100 6.35 0.81 -9.37
C LEU A 100 5.97 2.03 -8.52
N THR A 101 6.77 2.33 -7.51
CA THR A 101 6.55 3.48 -6.62
C THR A 101 7.69 4.48 -6.79
N ARG A 102 7.35 5.77 -6.88
CA ARG A 102 8.31 6.88 -6.89
C ARG A 102 7.88 7.98 -5.96
N GLU A 103 8.84 8.72 -5.42
CA GLU A 103 8.57 9.95 -4.72
C GLU A 103 8.20 11.07 -5.71
N ILE A 104 7.23 11.89 -5.35
CA ILE A 104 6.72 13.02 -6.14
C ILE A 104 6.69 14.27 -5.27
N ASP A 105 6.55 15.42 -5.87
CA ASP A 105 6.36 16.66 -5.13
C ASP A 105 4.88 16.92 -4.75
N GLU A 106 4.67 17.82 -3.79
CA GLU A 106 3.34 18.19 -3.31
C GLU A 106 2.48 18.80 -4.41
N SER A 107 3.06 19.53 -5.35
CA SER A 107 2.32 20.17 -6.44
C SER A 107 1.72 19.14 -7.39
N TYR A 108 2.47 18.06 -7.69
CA TYR A 108 1.99 16.93 -8.47
C TYR A 108 0.85 16.21 -7.74
N PHE A 109 1.04 15.91 -6.45
CA PHE A 109 0.00 15.29 -5.62
C PHE A 109 -1.30 16.09 -5.64
N ASN A 110 -1.23 17.41 -5.42
CA ASN A 110 -2.39 18.28 -5.40
C ASN A 110 -3.07 18.39 -6.78
N ALA A 111 -2.30 18.42 -7.86
CA ALA A 111 -2.83 18.40 -9.22
C ALA A 111 -3.59 17.11 -9.51
N PHE A 112 -3.04 15.95 -9.15
CA PHE A 112 -3.71 14.65 -9.30
C PHE A 112 -4.99 14.60 -8.46
N LYS A 113 -4.90 14.95 -7.17
CA LYS A 113 -6.02 15.00 -6.24
C LYS A 113 -7.19 15.81 -6.77
N SER A 114 -6.92 16.98 -7.39
CA SER A 114 -7.94 17.87 -7.93
C SER A 114 -8.78 17.25 -9.07
N THR A 115 -8.28 16.19 -9.71
CA THR A 115 -8.98 15.46 -10.77
C THR A 115 -9.87 14.32 -10.25
N MET A 116 -9.78 14.00 -8.96
CA MET A 116 -10.46 12.86 -8.35
C MET A 116 -11.68 13.31 -7.54
N SER A 117 -12.73 12.50 -7.56
CA SER A 117 -13.96 12.76 -6.78
C SER A 117 -13.93 12.18 -5.39
N ARG A 118 -13.11 11.17 -5.15
CA ARG A 118 -13.02 10.48 -3.87
C ARG A 118 -11.59 10.12 -3.54
N GLY A 119 -11.21 10.37 -2.29
CA GLY A 119 -9.98 9.92 -1.67
C GLY A 119 -10.26 9.08 -0.45
N MET A 120 -9.20 8.59 0.15
CA MET A 120 -9.24 7.76 1.33
C MET A 120 -8.24 8.33 2.34
N LEU A 121 -8.68 8.46 3.59
CA LEU A 121 -7.80 8.78 4.71
C LEU A 121 -7.72 7.55 5.61
N LYS A 122 -6.51 7.14 5.96
CA LYS A 122 -6.28 5.99 6.82
C LYS A 122 -5.06 6.19 7.71
N LEU A 123 -5.04 5.49 8.83
CA LEU A 123 -3.87 5.31 9.67
C LEU A 123 -3.27 3.93 9.38
N ARG A 124 -2.04 3.87 8.90
CA ARG A 124 -1.29 2.62 8.74
C ARG A 124 -0.45 2.37 9.98
N CYS A 125 -0.63 1.21 10.57
CA CYS A 125 0.14 0.74 11.71
C CYS A 125 0.98 -0.45 11.26
N VAL A 126 2.29 -0.42 11.52
CA VAL A 126 3.22 -1.48 11.12
C VAL A 126 3.68 -2.26 12.35
N ILE A 127 3.52 -3.58 12.32
CA ILE A 127 3.94 -4.50 13.38
C ILE A 127 4.89 -5.54 12.78
N PRO A 128 6.19 -5.49 13.07
CA PRO A 128 7.14 -6.49 12.62
C PRO A 128 6.84 -7.87 13.22
N ILE A 129 7.10 -8.92 12.45
CA ILE A 129 6.92 -10.31 12.85
C ILE A 129 8.26 -10.84 13.36
N GLU A 130 8.33 -11.14 14.63
CA GLU A 130 9.54 -11.68 15.27
C GLU A 130 10.01 -12.98 14.61
N GLY A 131 11.33 -13.11 14.44
CA GLY A 131 11.97 -14.30 13.86
C GLY A 131 11.90 -14.34 12.32
N THR A 132 11.51 -13.24 11.68
CA THR A 132 11.49 -13.12 10.21
C THR A 132 12.50 -12.10 9.68
N GLU A 133 13.41 -11.63 10.53
CA GLU A 133 14.46 -10.68 10.15
C GLU A 133 15.30 -11.22 8.98
N GLY A 134 15.64 -10.35 8.05
CA GLY A 134 16.39 -10.73 6.85
C GLY A 134 15.59 -11.46 5.77
N THR A 135 14.26 -11.55 5.90
CA THR A 135 13.39 -12.11 4.85
C THR A 135 13.35 -11.23 3.61
N TRP A 136 13.34 -9.92 3.80
CA TRP A 136 13.42 -8.94 2.73
C TRP A 136 14.83 -8.41 2.52
N PRO A 137 15.19 -7.94 1.31
CA PRO A 137 16.40 -7.16 1.07
C PRO A 137 16.50 -5.95 2.02
N GLU A 138 17.73 -5.49 2.28
CA GLU A 138 17.98 -4.41 3.25
C GLU A 138 17.28 -3.08 2.93
N ASP A 139 16.93 -2.84 1.67
CA ASP A 139 16.22 -1.63 1.22
C ASP A 139 14.72 -1.66 1.56
N LYS A 140 14.14 -2.85 1.67
CA LYS A 140 12.73 -3.01 2.05
C LYS A 140 12.62 -3.26 3.55
N HIS A 141 11.80 -2.45 4.22
CA HIS A 141 11.65 -2.52 5.68
C HIS A 141 12.99 -2.47 6.45
N SER A 142 13.96 -1.69 5.94
CA SER A 142 15.30 -1.57 6.53
C SER A 142 15.28 -1.21 8.02
N GLN A 143 14.35 -0.34 8.43
CA GLN A 143 14.14 0.02 9.84
C GLN A 143 13.68 -1.16 10.72
N HIS A 144 13.17 -2.25 10.12
CA HIS A 144 12.76 -3.48 10.78
C HIS A 144 13.67 -4.66 10.43
N LYS A 145 14.91 -4.38 9.98
CA LYS A 145 15.92 -5.39 9.61
C LYS A 145 15.44 -6.37 8.55
N GLY A 146 14.61 -5.91 7.61
CA GLY A 146 14.03 -6.77 6.57
C GLY A 146 13.07 -7.83 7.09
N ALA A 147 12.44 -7.63 8.25
CA ALA A 147 11.42 -8.53 8.76
C ALA A 147 10.13 -8.44 7.94
N LEU A 148 9.35 -9.51 7.93
CA LEU A 148 7.95 -9.43 7.52
C LEU A 148 7.19 -8.54 8.50
N CYS A 149 6.25 -7.76 7.96
CA CYS A 149 5.46 -6.84 8.76
C CYS A 149 3.97 -7.01 8.48
N TRP A 150 3.17 -6.98 9.54
CA TRP A 150 1.75 -6.73 9.42
C TRP A 150 1.54 -5.25 9.17
N GLU A 151 0.94 -4.90 8.03
CA GLU A 151 0.48 -3.57 7.71
C GLU A 151 -1.02 -3.48 7.97
N ILE A 152 -1.40 -2.72 9.00
CA ILE A 152 -2.78 -2.62 9.46
C ILE A 152 -3.31 -1.25 9.10
N ASP A 153 -4.22 -1.20 8.14
CA ASP A 153 -4.88 0.02 7.70
C ASP A 153 -6.20 0.23 8.45
N VAL A 154 -6.24 1.28 9.25
CA VAL A 154 -7.43 1.74 9.96
C VAL A 154 -8.01 2.92 9.21
N PHE A 155 -9.24 2.82 8.76
CA PHE A 155 -9.88 3.86 7.94
C PHE A 155 -10.62 4.87 8.81
N TYR A 156 -10.59 6.12 8.39
CA TYR A 156 -11.43 7.15 8.96
C TYR A 156 -12.80 7.14 8.29
N ALA A 157 -13.86 7.30 9.08
CA ALA A 157 -15.19 7.52 8.56
C ALA A 157 -15.25 8.87 7.83
N ASP A 158 -16.06 8.96 6.78
CA ASP A 158 -16.15 10.09 5.86
C ASP A 158 -15.99 11.46 6.55
N ASN A 159 -14.80 12.09 6.33
CA ASN A 159 -14.43 13.42 6.84
C ASN A 159 -14.53 13.61 8.38
N SER A 160 -14.62 12.55 9.15
CA SER A 160 -14.60 12.57 10.61
C SER A 160 -13.26 12.08 11.15
N LYS A 161 -13.00 12.32 12.42
CA LYS A 161 -11.88 11.68 13.13
C LYS A 161 -12.25 10.31 13.70
N ASP A 162 -13.45 9.84 13.41
CA ASP A 162 -13.94 8.56 13.90
C ASP A 162 -13.34 7.44 13.06
N LEU A 163 -12.90 6.41 13.71
CA LEU A 163 -12.31 5.23 13.05
C LEU A 163 -13.40 4.21 12.76
N PHE A 164 -13.34 3.60 11.58
CA PHE A 164 -14.13 2.42 11.31
C PHE A 164 -13.69 1.27 12.21
N PRO A 165 -14.63 0.43 12.67
CA PRO A 165 -14.29 -0.72 13.50
C PRO A 165 -13.57 -1.84 12.72
N TRP A 166 -13.59 -1.78 11.41
CA TRP A 166 -12.93 -2.72 10.53
C TRP A 166 -11.58 -2.21 10.09
N VAL A 167 -10.61 -3.11 10.08
CA VAL A 167 -9.26 -2.84 9.59
C VAL A 167 -8.95 -3.76 8.42
N LYS A 168 -8.23 -3.23 7.43
CA LYS A 168 -7.58 -4.03 6.40
C LYS A 168 -6.21 -4.41 6.94
N VAL A 169 -5.84 -5.66 6.80
CA VAL A 169 -4.53 -6.16 7.21
C VAL A 169 -3.85 -6.75 5.99
N ASP A 170 -2.69 -6.23 5.68
CA ASP A 170 -1.84 -6.70 4.60
C ASP A 170 -0.61 -7.39 5.20
N LEU A 171 -0.23 -8.50 4.58
CA LEU A 171 1.05 -9.15 4.77
C LEU A 171 1.65 -9.42 3.41
N GLU A 172 2.77 -8.80 3.14
CA GLU A 172 3.53 -9.04 1.93
C GLU A 172 4.61 -10.08 2.20
N VAL A 173 4.77 -11.04 1.29
CA VAL A 173 5.78 -12.08 1.38
C VAL A 173 6.55 -12.20 0.06
N PRO A 174 7.84 -12.58 0.10
CA PRO A 174 8.68 -12.60 -1.09
C PRO A 174 8.33 -13.70 -2.10
N ASP A 175 7.73 -14.80 -1.65
CA ASP A 175 7.41 -15.93 -2.52
C ASP A 175 6.30 -16.82 -1.96
N GLU A 176 5.84 -17.78 -2.77
CA GLU A 176 4.74 -18.70 -2.42
C GLU A 176 5.05 -19.70 -1.31
N SER A 177 6.32 -19.89 -0.93
CA SER A 177 6.68 -20.83 0.15
C SER A 177 6.12 -20.41 1.49
N TRP A 178 5.83 -19.12 1.65
CA TRP A 178 5.22 -18.55 2.85
C TRP A 178 3.75 -18.88 3.01
N LEU A 179 3.05 -19.31 1.95
CA LEU A 179 1.62 -19.69 2.00
C LEU A 179 1.31 -20.74 3.06
N GLN A 180 2.26 -21.64 3.33
CA GLN A 180 2.10 -22.71 4.32
C GLN A 180 2.58 -22.34 5.72
N LYS A 181 3.17 -21.13 5.88
CA LYS A 181 3.84 -20.69 7.11
C LYS A 181 3.37 -19.32 7.57
N LEU A 182 2.21 -18.87 7.06
CA LEU A 182 1.70 -17.54 7.43
C LEU A 182 1.57 -17.43 8.94
N PRO A 183 2.19 -16.41 9.55
CA PRO A 183 2.07 -16.18 10.97
C PRO A 183 0.62 -15.82 11.33
N GLU A 184 0.24 -16.17 12.56
CA GLU A 184 -1.06 -15.79 13.08
C GLU A 184 -1.12 -14.29 13.36
N PHE A 185 -2.25 -13.66 13.00
CA PHE A 185 -2.45 -12.23 13.24
C PHE A 185 -2.48 -11.94 14.76
N PRO A 186 -1.59 -11.04 15.27
CA PRO A 186 -1.30 -10.96 16.70
C PRO A 186 -2.29 -10.16 17.53
N LEU A 187 -3.25 -9.48 16.91
CA LEU A 187 -4.20 -8.63 17.63
C LEU A 187 -5.52 -9.35 17.90
N SER A 188 -6.14 -9.05 19.03
CA SER A 188 -7.46 -9.59 19.36
C SER A 188 -8.52 -9.04 18.40
N HIS A 189 -9.23 -9.94 17.74
CA HIS A 189 -10.20 -9.61 16.71
C HIS A 189 -11.40 -10.56 16.74
N GLU A 190 -12.52 -10.09 16.22
CA GLU A 190 -13.64 -10.93 15.82
C GLU A 190 -13.34 -11.51 14.43
N ARG A 191 -13.93 -12.66 14.14
CA ARG A 191 -13.65 -13.43 12.92
C ARG A 191 -13.64 -12.57 11.66
N ALA A 192 -12.64 -12.80 10.81
CA ALA A 192 -12.54 -12.18 9.50
C ALA A 192 -13.83 -12.34 8.70
N ILE A 193 -14.28 -11.28 8.05
CA ILE A 193 -15.26 -11.41 6.97
C ILE A 193 -14.43 -11.83 5.75
N THR A 194 -14.64 -13.06 5.31
CA THR A 194 -14.21 -13.46 3.96
C THR A 194 -15.21 -12.86 2.99
N ALA A 195 -14.71 -11.94 2.16
CA ALA A 195 -15.49 -11.41 1.04
C ALA A 195 -15.69 -12.48 -0.02
#